data_5654d7004f5ebfc78c420219935d98b9
#
_entry.id   5654d7004f5ebfc78c420219935d98b9
#
_cell.length_a   1.000
_cell.length_b   1.000
_cell.length_c   1.000
_cell.angle_alpha   90.00
_cell.angle_beta   90.00
_cell.angle_gamma   90.00
#
_symmetry.space_group_name_H-M   'P 1'
#
loop_
_entity.id
_entity.type
_entity.pdbx_description
1 polymer ?
#
loop_
_entity_poly.entity_id
_entity_poly.type
_entity_poly.pdbx_seq_one_letter_code
_entity_poly.pdbx_strand_id
1 'polypeptide(L)'
;HKNLRRDKFRHSSELGYHYITRTLYFSTHKQDIEELEYTASANMPIWAADCPEVFWNAAGEYESMNGRTSTHITVALPKELDCMQRIELSNQLIDEFCGQYQMPYSFAIHNHVSTLDGRYEQPHLHLLYSERSIYDGIERTPELYFQRHCPKNPERGGAKKLTADVIGLGRHQINHYR
;
A
#
# COMPACT_ATOMS: atom_id res chain seq x y z
N HIS A 1 -10.69 23.24 15.97
CA HIS A 1 -9.50 22.40 16.24
C HIS A 1 -9.76 20.87 16.08
N LYS A 2 -10.98 20.36 16.33
CA LYS A 2 -11.33 18.93 16.17
C LYS A 2 -11.45 18.50 14.71
N ASN A 3 -11.86 19.37 13.80
CA ASN A 3 -12.07 19.05 12.40
C ASN A 3 -10.76 18.92 11.59
N LEU A 4 -9.76 19.77 11.87
CA LEU A 4 -8.45 19.72 11.20
C LEU A 4 -7.65 18.44 11.46
N ARG A 5 -7.80 17.80 12.64
CA ARG A 5 -7.20 16.49 12.91
C ARG A 5 -7.91 15.36 12.15
N ARG A 6 -9.24 15.47 12.01
CA ARG A 6 -10.06 14.49 11.29
C ARG A 6 -9.73 14.45 9.81
N ASP A 7 -9.53 15.61 9.19
CA ASP A 7 -9.19 15.72 7.77
C ASP A 7 -7.76 15.21 7.47
N LYS A 8 -6.79 15.47 8.34
CA LYS A 8 -5.41 14.98 8.17
C LYS A 8 -5.28 13.46 8.17
N PHE A 9 -6.12 12.74 8.93
CA PHE A 9 -6.07 11.26 8.96
C PHE A 9 -6.91 10.60 7.88
N ARG A 10 -7.95 11.26 7.37
CA ARG A 10 -8.79 10.72 6.30
C ARG A 10 -8.09 10.63 4.96
N HIS A 11 -7.20 11.55 4.65
CA HIS A 11 -6.48 11.59 3.37
C HIS A 11 -5.11 10.91 3.40
N SER A 12 -4.75 10.18 4.47
CA SER A 12 -3.40 9.62 4.59
C SER A 12 -3.11 8.50 3.59
N SER A 13 -4.09 7.65 3.28
CA SER A 13 -3.94 6.56 2.30
C SER A 13 -3.97 7.06 0.87
N GLU A 14 -4.86 8.00 0.54
CA GLU A 14 -4.91 8.67 -0.75
C GLU A 14 -3.61 9.42 -1.03
N LEU A 15 -3.16 10.26 -0.08
CA LEU A 15 -1.89 10.98 -0.20
C LEU A 15 -0.70 10.02 -0.33
N GLY A 16 -0.71 8.90 0.41
CA GLY A 16 0.30 7.85 0.30
C GLY A 16 0.33 7.23 -1.09
N TYR A 17 -0.83 6.93 -1.66
CA TYR A 17 -0.95 6.42 -3.02
C TYR A 17 -0.38 7.41 -4.05
N HIS A 18 -0.80 8.69 -4.00
CA HIS A 18 -0.29 9.71 -4.92
C HIS A 18 1.22 9.97 -4.75
N TYR A 19 1.74 9.87 -3.52
CA TYR A 19 3.17 9.97 -3.26
C TYR A 19 3.95 8.87 -3.96
N ILE A 20 3.58 7.60 -3.75
CA ILE A 20 4.32 6.48 -4.32
C ILE A 20 4.17 6.42 -5.85
N THR A 21 3.00 6.77 -6.40
CA THR A 21 2.73 6.75 -7.85
C THR A 21 3.17 8.02 -8.57
N ARG A 22 3.66 9.01 -7.85
CA ARG A 22 4.08 10.32 -8.41
C ARG A 22 2.96 10.99 -9.21
N THR A 23 1.73 10.93 -8.70
CA THR A 23 0.55 11.56 -9.32
C THR A 23 0.16 12.85 -8.61
N LEU A 24 -0.72 13.64 -9.21
CA LEU A 24 -1.21 14.94 -8.71
C LEU A 24 -0.06 15.89 -8.31
N TYR A 25 -0.13 16.42 -7.08
CA TYR A 25 0.87 17.36 -6.55
C TYR A 25 2.31 16.83 -6.62
N PHE A 26 2.48 15.52 -6.42
CA PHE A 26 3.80 14.87 -6.43
C PHE A 26 4.42 14.72 -7.83
N SER A 27 3.65 14.92 -8.89
CA SER A 27 4.16 14.88 -10.28
C SER A 27 5.00 16.11 -10.63
N THR A 28 4.82 17.24 -9.93
CA THR A 28 5.43 18.54 -10.26
C THR A 28 6.57 18.95 -9.34
N HIS A 29 6.75 18.28 -8.20
CA HIS A 29 7.82 18.60 -7.24
C HIS A 29 9.15 18.05 -7.71
N LYS A 30 9.92 18.90 -8.43
CA LYS A 30 11.27 18.61 -8.97
C LYS A 30 12.38 18.58 -7.92
N GLN A 31 12.09 18.70 -6.63
CA GLN A 31 13.12 18.78 -5.58
C GLN A 31 13.68 17.43 -5.17
N ASP A 32 12.93 16.35 -5.41
CA ASP A 32 13.42 15.00 -5.17
C ASP A 32 13.80 14.38 -6.51
N ILE A 33 15.09 14.13 -6.69
CA ILE A 33 15.68 13.52 -7.90
C ILE A 33 15.41 12.00 -7.87
N GLU A 34 14.22 11.61 -7.47
CA GLU A 34 13.77 10.23 -7.51
C GLU A 34 13.01 9.96 -8.80
N GLU A 35 13.51 9.03 -9.57
CA GLU A 35 12.86 8.52 -10.77
C GLU A 35 11.88 7.40 -10.40
N LEU A 36 10.65 7.47 -10.89
CA LEU A 36 9.68 6.39 -10.80
C LEU A 36 10.02 5.35 -11.88
N GLU A 37 10.58 4.21 -11.50
CA GLU A 37 10.92 3.12 -12.43
C GLU A 37 9.70 2.27 -12.78
N TYR A 38 8.83 1.99 -11.79
CA TYR A 38 7.69 1.10 -11.97
C TYR A 38 6.61 1.34 -10.92
N THR A 39 5.35 1.10 -11.28
CA THR A 39 4.23 1.07 -10.35
C THR A 39 3.17 0.08 -10.77
N ALA A 40 2.54 -0.60 -9.82
CA ALA A 40 1.40 -1.48 -10.05
C ALA A 40 0.53 -1.58 -8.79
N SER A 41 -0.68 -2.11 -8.99
CA SER A 41 -1.64 -2.38 -7.93
C SER A 41 -2.34 -3.69 -8.20
N ALA A 42 -2.70 -4.43 -7.14
CA ALA A 42 -3.48 -5.65 -7.29
C ALA A 42 -4.35 -5.95 -6.05
N ASN A 43 -5.15 -7.03 -6.16
CA ASN A 43 -6.09 -7.47 -5.14
C ASN A 43 -7.13 -6.40 -4.77
N MET A 44 -7.42 -5.48 -5.68
CA MET A 44 -8.47 -4.50 -5.46
C MET A 44 -9.85 -5.17 -5.52
N PRO A 45 -10.82 -4.78 -4.67
CA PRO A 45 -12.20 -5.19 -4.86
C PRO A 45 -12.73 -4.69 -6.22
N ILE A 46 -13.77 -5.34 -6.75
CA ILE A 46 -14.28 -5.10 -8.12
C ILE A 46 -14.55 -3.62 -8.39
N TRP A 47 -15.11 -2.90 -7.41
CA TRP A 47 -15.41 -1.47 -7.56
C TRP A 47 -14.19 -0.55 -7.65
N ALA A 48 -12.98 -1.06 -7.41
CA ALA A 48 -11.73 -0.32 -7.51
C ALA A 48 -10.69 -1.01 -8.44
N ALA A 49 -11.08 -2.09 -9.13
CA ALA A 49 -10.15 -2.89 -9.94
C ALA A 49 -9.48 -2.08 -11.06
N ASP A 50 -10.25 -1.22 -11.72
CA ASP A 50 -9.77 -0.38 -12.83
C ASP A 50 -9.11 0.93 -12.36
N CYS A 51 -9.35 1.34 -11.13
CA CYS A 51 -8.83 2.59 -10.57
C CYS A 51 -8.47 2.42 -9.08
N PRO A 52 -7.24 2.02 -8.75
CA PRO A 52 -6.80 1.82 -7.38
C PRO A 52 -6.93 3.06 -6.47
N GLU A 53 -6.89 4.25 -7.04
CA GLU A 53 -7.12 5.51 -6.33
C GLU A 53 -8.48 5.51 -5.61
N VAL A 54 -9.51 4.96 -6.25
CA VAL A 54 -10.86 4.85 -5.66
C VAL A 54 -10.84 4.02 -4.37
N PHE A 55 -10.01 2.97 -4.32
CA PHE A 55 -9.84 2.18 -3.10
C PHE A 55 -9.22 2.99 -1.96
N TRP A 56 -8.15 3.72 -2.26
CA TRP A 56 -7.43 4.49 -1.24
C TRP A 56 -8.25 5.67 -0.72
N ASN A 57 -9.06 6.30 -1.58
CA ASN A 57 -10.02 7.32 -1.19
C ASN A 57 -11.10 6.74 -0.27
N ALA A 58 -11.69 5.60 -0.64
CA ALA A 58 -12.70 4.91 0.17
C ALA A 58 -12.13 4.46 1.52
N ALA A 59 -10.87 4.00 1.57
CA ALA A 59 -10.21 3.67 2.83
C ALA A 59 -10.11 4.90 3.76
N GLY A 60 -9.77 6.07 3.22
CA GLY A 60 -9.75 7.33 3.98
C GLY A 60 -11.12 7.78 4.46
N GLU A 61 -12.18 7.52 3.67
CA GLU A 61 -13.54 7.98 3.96
C GLU A 61 -14.29 7.06 4.94
N TYR A 62 -14.22 5.75 4.72
CA TYR A 62 -15.09 4.78 5.38
C TYR A 62 -14.43 3.97 6.49
N GLU A 63 -13.09 3.95 6.62
CA GLU A 63 -12.44 3.26 7.72
C GLU A 63 -12.81 3.92 9.07
N SER A 64 -12.92 3.12 10.12
CA SER A 64 -13.25 3.60 11.45
C SER A 64 -12.24 4.66 11.93
N MET A 65 -12.68 5.56 12.81
CA MET A 65 -11.85 6.68 13.31
C MET A 65 -10.49 6.27 13.89
N ASN A 66 -10.42 5.09 14.48
CA ASN A 66 -9.21 4.52 15.06
C ASN A 66 -8.64 3.39 14.19
N GLY A 67 -9.24 3.16 13.01
CA GLY A 67 -8.80 2.12 12.09
C GLY A 67 -7.60 2.57 11.27
N ARG A 68 -6.70 1.64 11.00
CA ARG A 68 -5.60 1.86 10.07
C ARG A 68 -6.14 1.78 8.65
N THR A 69 -5.99 2.85 7.89
CA THR A 69 -6.44 2.93 6.49
C THR A 69 -5.50 2.20 5.54
N SER A 70 -4.20 2.23 5.87
CA SER A 70 -3.15 1.57 5.09
C SER A 70 -1.91 1.31 5.96
N THR A 71 -1.07 0.40 5.51
CA THR A 71 0.30 0.21 5.99
C THR A 71 1.26 0.53 4.86
N HIS A 72 2.30 1.31 5.16
CA HIS A 72 3.34 1.67 4.19
C HIS A 72 4.67 1.09 4.64
N ILE A 73 5.32 0.36 3.73
CA ILE A 73 6.65 -0.23 3.93
C ILE A 73 7.58 0.31 2.84
N THR A 74 8.80 0.66 3.22
CA THR A 74 9.87 0.99 2.27
C THR A 74 10.99 -0.02 2.44
N VAL A 75 11.43 -0.61 1.33
CA VAL A 75 12.50 -1.62 1.30
C VAL A 75 13.57 -1.19 0.32
N ALA A 76 14.82 -1.09 0.78
CA ALA A 76 15.95 -0.85 -0.11
C ALA A 76 16.15 -2.06 -1.02
N LEU A 77 16.33 -1.81 -2.32
CA LEU A 77 16.62 -2.85 -3.31
C LEU A 77 18.11 -2.84 -3.66
N PRO A 78 18.71 -4.00 -4.00
CA PRO A 78 20.09 -4.05 -4.47
C PRO A 78 20.26 -3.22 -5.75
N LYS A 79 21.23 -2.32 -5.75
CA LYS A 79 21.56 -1.47 -6.90
C LYS A 79 22.12 -2.24 -8.10
N GLU A 80 22.67 -3.43 -7.84
CA GLU A 80 23.24 -4.32 -8.85
C GLU A 80 22.20 -4.99 -9.75
N LEU A 81 20.93 -4.96 -9.33
CA LEU A 81 19.80 -5.50 -10.10
C LEU A 81 19.39 -4.51 -11.19
N ASP A 82 19.06 -5.03 -12.35
CA ASP A 82 18.36 -4.25 -13.38
C ASP A 82 16.88 -4.01 -13.02
N CYS A 83 16.21 -3.18 -13.80
CA CYS A 83 14.80 -2.82 -13.56
C CYS A 83 13.88 -4.06 -13.50
N MET A 84 14.06 -5.04 -14.41
CA MET A 84 13.22 -6.24 -14.43
C MET A 84 13.46 -7.13 -13.22
N GLN A 85 14.70 -7.28 -12.80
CA GLN A 85 15.08 -8.03 -11.60
C GLN A 85 14.55 -7.35 -10.32
N ARG A 86 14.56 -6.00 -10.27
CA ARG A 86 13.95 -5.24 -9.16
C ARG A 86 12.45 -5.47 -9.10
N ILE A 87 11.75 -5.48 -10.24
CA ILE A 87 10.31 -5.77 -10.31
C ILE A 87 10.02 -7.19 -9.81
N GLU A 88 10.79 -8.18 -10.25
CA GLU A 88 10.62 -9.58 -9.84
C GLU A 88 10.83 -9.76 -8.33
N LEU A 89 11.94 -9.21 -7.79
CA LEU A 89 12.22 -9.23 -6.36
C LEU A 89 11.11 -8.52 -5.56
N SER A 90 10.64 -7.38 -6.06
CA SER A 90 9.54 -6.64 -5.42
C SER A 90 8.25 -7.46 -5.38
N ASN A 91 7.89 -8.15 -6.46
CA ASN A 91 6.72 -9.01 -6.49
C ASN A 91 6.82 -10.17 -5.49
N GLN A 92 8.00 -10.80 -5.35
CA GLN A 92 8.24 -11.84 -4.37
C GLN A 92 8.07 -11.31 -2.93
N LEU A 93 8.64 -10.15 -2.62
CA LEU A 93 8.49 -9.50 -1.31
C LEU A 93 7.01 -9.13 -1.03
N ILE A 94 6.31 -8.59 -2.02
CA ILE A 94 4.90 -8.20 -1.90
C ILE A 94 4.04 -9.43 -1.62
N ASP A 95 4.31 -10.56 -2.29
CA ASP A 95 3.57 -11.80 -2.05
C ASP A 95 3.71 -12.26 -0.59
N GLU A 96 4.91 -12.21 -0.04
CA GLU A 96 5.17 -12.51 1.39
C GLU A 96 4.42 -11.59 2.36
N PHE A 97 4.33 -10.29 2.05
CA PHE A 97 3.71 -9.33 2.97
C PHE A 97 2.18 -9.31 2.86
N CYS A 98 1.63 -9.35 1.65
CA CYS A 98 0.22 -9.08 1.43
C CYS A 98 -0.39 -9.79 0.22
N GLY A 99 0.38 -10.15 -0.81
CA GLY A 99 -0.13 -10.68 -2.06
C GLY A 99 -0.86 -12.01 -1.88
N GLN A 100 -0.21 -13.00 -1.28
CA GLN A 100 -0.75 -14.32 -1.00
C GLN A 100 -1.99 -14.31 -0.11
N TYR A 101 -2.17 -13.25 0.70
CA TYR A 101 -3.32 -13.08 1.57
C TYR A 101 -4.47 -12.32 0.92
N GLN A 102 -4.35 -12.00 -0.36
CA GLN A 102 -5.32 -11.23 -1.13
C GLN A 102 -5.70 -9.89 -0.46
N MET A 103 -4.73 -9.24 0.12
CA MET A 103 -4.87 -7.88 0.62
C MET A 103 -4.65 -6.88 -0.51
N PRO A 104 -5.52 -5.87 -0.69
CA PRO A 104 -5.32 -4.80 -1.67
C PRO A 104 -4.01 -4.06 -1.44
N TYR A 105 -3.24 -3.87 -2.51
CA TYR A 105 -1.99 -3.13 -2.44
C TYR A 105 -1.71 -2.29 -3.69
N SER A 106 -0.90 -1.27 -3.50
CA SER A 106 -0.23 -0.51 -4.56
C SER A 106 1.25 -0.42 -4.23
N PHE A 107 2.11 -0.52 -5.23
CA PHE A 107 3.54 -0.37 -5.02
C PHE A 107 4.19 0.44 -6.11
N ALA A 108 5.35 1.00 -5.79
CA ALA A 108 6.20 1.68 -6.73
C ALA A 108 7.68 1.40 -6.44
N ILE A 109 8.47 1.34 -7.48
CA ILE A 109 9.92 1.30 -7.39
C ILE A 109 10.43 2.69 -7.77
N HIS A 110 11.10 3.32 -6.83
CA HIS A 110 11.77 4.60 -7.03
C HIS A 110 13.28 4.36 -7.06
N ASN A 111 13.97 5.15 -7.85
CA ASN A 111 15.42 5.18 -7.88
C ASN A 111 15.91 6.60 -7.64
N HIS A 112 16.60 6.81 -6.54
CA HIS A 112 17.23 8.08 -6.23
C HIS A 112 18.65 8.09 -6.77
N VAL A 113 18.96 9.00 -7.70
CA VAL A 113 20.32 9.21 -8.19
C VAL A 113 20.94 10.34 -7.39
N SER A 114 21.94 10.04 -6.56
CA SER A 114 22.67 11.07 -5.81
C SER A 114 23.41 12.01 -6.76
N THR A 115 23.08 13.32 -6.70
CA THR A 115 23.65 14.35 -7.56
C THR A 115 25.07 14.75 -7.20
N LEU A 116 25.56 14.45 -5.99
CA LEU A 116 26.88 14.88 -5.54
C LEU A 116 28.02 14.17 -6.28
N ASP A 117 27.81 12.92 -6.74
CA ASP A 117 28.81 12.15 -7.48
C ASP A 117 28.28 11.46 -8.75
N GLY A 118 26.98 11.57 -9.04
CA GLY A 118 26.34 10.96 -10.24
C GLY A 118 26.45 9.43 -10.33
N ARG A 119 26.83 8.74 -9.25
CA ARG A 119 27.21 7.33 -9.27
C ARG A 119 26.46 6.43 -8.29
N TYR A 120 25.66 7.00 -7.38
CA TYR A 120 25.00 6.19 -6.37
C TYR A 120 23.48 6.14 -6.63
N GLU A 121 23.09 5.05 -7.27
CA GLU A 121 21.69 4.66 -7.34
C GLU A 121 21.24 4.12 -5.98
N GLN A 122 20.04 4.48 -5.57
CA GLN A 122 19.40 4.02 -4.35
C GLN A 122 17.98 3.53 -4.67
N PRO A 123 17.86 2.42 -5.41
CA PRO A 123 16.56 1.89 -5.73
C PRO A 123 15.85 1.38 -4.48
N HIS A 124 14.56 1.66 -4.36
CA HIS A 124 13.77 1.21 -3.24
C HIS A 124 12.32 0.98 -3.62
N LEU A 125 11.73 -0.02 -2.98
CA LEU A 125 10.33 -0.37 -3.09
C LEU A 125 9.53 0.41 -2.06
N HIS A 126 8.48 1.10 -2.50
CA HIS A 126 7.39 1.57 -1.67
C HIS A 126 6.19 0.64 -1.83
N LEU A 127 5.76 0.02 -0.75
CA LEU A 127 4.58 -0.82 -0.71
C LEU A 127 3.53 -0.20 0.21
N LEU A 128 2.36 0.09 -0.33
CA LEU A 128 1.18 0.53 0.38
C LEU A 128 0.14 -0.58 0.31
N TYR A 129 -0.34 -1.11 1.44
CA TYR A 129 -1.35 -2.16 1.47
C TYR A 129 -2.38 -1.95 2.56
N SER A 130 -3.58 -2.51 2.35
CA SER A 130 -4.64 -2.59 3.34
C SER A 130 -4.59 -3.93 4.05
N GLU A 131 -4.77 -3.92 5.37
CA GLU A 131 -4.90 -5.17 6.15
C GLU A 131 -6.23 -5.92 5.90
N ARG A 132 -7.16 -5.32 5.12
CA ARG A 132 -8.43 -5.95 4.77
C ARG A 132 -8.28 -6.83 3.54
N SER A 133 -8.64 -8.11 3.68
CA SER A 133 -8.53 -9.09 2.60
C SER A 133 -9.82 -9.21 1.81
N ILE A 134 -9.69 -9.50 0.51
CA ILE A 134 -10.81 -9.92 -0.36
C ILE A 134 -10.95 -11.44 -0.44
N TYR A 135 -10.24 -12.17 0.40
CA TYR A 135 -10.15 -13.64 0.38
C TYR A 135 -11.49 -14.36 0.45
N ASP A 136 -12.50 -13.78 1.11
CA ASP A 136 -13.81 -14.42 1.25
C ASP A 136 -14.67 -14.37 -0.03
N GLY A 137 -14.21 -13.65 -1.08
CA GLY A 137 -14.89 -13.54 -2.36
C GLY A 137 -16.24 -12.80 -2.31
N ILE A 138 -16.58 -12.18 -1.17
CA ILE A 138 -17.85 -11.46 -1.00
C ILE A 138 -17.70 -10.07 -1.59
N GLU A 139 -18.54 -9.76 -2.57
CA GLU A 139 -18.65 -8.40 -3.10
C GLU A 139 -19.33 -7.49 -2.09
N ARG A 140 -18.71 -6.35 -1.78
CA ARG A 140 -19.19 -5.35 -0.85
C ARG A 140 -19.15 -3.97 -1.49
N THR A 141 -20.11 -3.11 -1.13
CA THR A 141 -19.98 -1.70 -1.45
C THR A 141 -18.78 -1.10 -0.72
N PRO A 142 -18.21 0.03 -1.19
CA PRO A 142 -17.08 0.68 -0.50
C PRO A 142 -17.36 0.92 1.00
N GLU A 143 -18.55 1.41 1.34
CA GLU A 143 -18.93 1.71 2.72
C GLU A 143 -18.98 0.44 3.58
N LEU A 144 -19.53 -0.66 3.04
CA LEU A 144 -19.63 -1.93 3.76
C LEU A 144 -18.25 -2.57 3.93
N TYR A 145 -17.38 -2.47 2.91
CA TYR A 145 -16.04 -3.08 2.92
C TYR A 145 -15.22 -2.64 4.14
N PHE A 146 -15.30 -1.37 4.52
CA PHE A 146 -14.53 -0.80 5.62
C PHE A 146 -15.23 -0.87 6.99
N GLN A 147 -16.43 -1.44 7.07
CA GLN A 147 -17.11 -1.65 8.34
C GLN A 147 -16.47 -2.78 9.17
N ARG A 148 -16.97 -2.95 10.39
CA ARG A 148 -16.56 -4.04 11.26
C ARG A 148 -16.93 -5.38 10.64
N HIS A 149 -15.98 -6.30 10.61
CA HIS A 149 -16.24 -7.68 10.18
C HIS A 149 -17.25 -8.37 11.10
N CYS A 150 -18.18 -9.13 10.52
CA CYS A 150 -19.19 -9.90 11.22
C CYS A 150 -18.96 -11.42 10.99
N PRO A 151 -18.30 -12.15 11.91
CA PRO A 151 -17.99 -13.56 11.70
C PRO A 151 -19.22 -14.47 11.54
N LYS A 152 -20.36 -14.09 12.18
CA LYS A 152 -21.61 -14.88 12.11
C LYS A 152 -22.39 -14.65 10.82
N ASN A 153 -22.17 -13.51 10.17
CA ASN A 153 -22.81 -13.16 8.91
C ASN A 153 -21.86 -12.28 8.10
N PRO A 154 -20.88 -12.87 7.39
CA PRO A 154 -19.85 -12.12 6.67
C PRO A 154 -20.40 -11.19 5.60
N GLU A 155 -21.54 -11.53 4.98
CA GLU A 155 -22.18 -10.71 3.93
C GLU A 155 -22.73 -9.37 4.47
N ARG A 156 -23.02 -9.30 5.77
CA ARG A 156 -23.52 -8.09 6.44
C ARG A 156 -22.43 -7.31 7.16
N GLY A 157 -21.20 -7.79 7.10
CA GLY A 157 -20.03 -7.17 7.74
C GLY A 157 -18.98 -6.75 6.74
N GLY A 158 -18.04 -5.91 7.21
CA GLY A 158 -16.89 -5.48 6.42
C GLY A 158 -15.91 -6.60 6.13
N ALA A 159 -14.98 -6.35 5.22
CA ALA A 159 -13.90 -7.25 4.89
C ALA A 159 -13.04 -7.55 6.14
N LYS A 160 -12.60 -8.80 6.26
CA LYS A 160 -11.82 -9.23 7.41
C LYS A 160 -10.44 -8.59 7.41
N LYS A 161 -10.06 -7.96 8.52
CA LYS A 161 -8.67 -7.54 8.75
C LYS A 161 -7.81 -8.72 9.13
N LEU A 162 -6.67 -8.85 8.48
CA LEU A 162 -5.63 -9.80 8.83
C LEU A 162 -4.56 -9.07 9.63
N THR A 163 -4.35 -9.48 10.86
CA THR A 163 -3.30 -8.92 11.73
C THR A 163 -1.97 -9.63 11.48
N ALA A 164 -0.86 -9.02 11.88
CA ALA A 164 0.47 -9.60 11.76
C ALA A 164 0.57 -11.02 12.38
N ASP A 165 -0.18 -11.30 13.43
CA ASP A 165 -0.22 -12.62 14.06
C ASP A 165 -0.88 -13.67 13.16
N VAL A 166 -1.86 -13.27 12.33
CA VAL A 166 -2.57 -14.16 11.40
C VAL A 166 -1.73 -14.46 10.17
N ILE A 167 -0.96 -13.47 9.69
CA ILE A 167 -0.10 -13.63 8.51
C ILE A 167 1.27 -14.22 8.83
N GLY A 168 1.48 -14.71 10.05
CA GLY A 168 2.74 -15.36 10.43
C GLY A 168 3.97 -14.44 10.46
N LEU A 169 3.79 -13.14 10.21
CA LEU A 169 4.81 -12.12 10.38
C LEU A 169 5.01 -11.88 11.89
N GLY A 170 5.43 -12.90 12.62
CA GLY A 170 5.86 -12.75 13.99
C GLY A 170 6.97 -11.70 14.06
N ARG A 171 7.05 -10.95 15.19
CA ARG A 171 8.03 -9.88 15.43
C ARG A 171 9.48 -10.28 15.15
N HIS A 172 9.79 -11.57 14.99
CA HIS A 172 11.11 -12.10 14.70
C HIS A 172 11.53 -11.96 13.22
N GLN A 173 10.60 -11.91 12.26
CA GLN A 173 10.97 -11.82 10.85
C GLN A 173 11.28 -10.38 10.40
N ILE A 174 10.62 -9.38 10.98
CA ILE A 174 10.88 -7.96 10.66
C ILE A 174 12.29 -7.52 11.09
N ASN A 175 12.89 -8.17 12.11
CA ASN A 175 14.22 -7.85 12.62
C ASN A 175 15.37 -8.47 11.82
N HIS A 176 15.11 -9.36 10.86
CA HIS A 176 16.15 -9.97 10.02
C HIS A 176 16.49 -9.16 8.76
N TYR A 177 15.71 -8.14 8.43
CA TYR A 177 15.89 -7.28 7.26
C TYR A 177 16.29 -5.84 7.62
N ARG A 178 16.89 -5.65 8.81
CA ARG A 178 17.53 -4.39 9.22
C ARG A 178 19.02 -4.46 9.03
#